data_5ebaddf7e02b71857dc1e60a33801a4a
#
_entry.id   5ebaddf7e02b71857dc1e60a33801a4a
#
_cell.length_a   1.000
_cell.length_b   1.000
_cell.length_c   1.000
_cell.angle_alpha   90.00
_cell.angle_beta   90.00
_cell.angle_gamma   90.00
#
_symmetry.space_group_name_H-M   'P 1'
#
loop_
_entity.id
_entity.type
_entity.pdbx_description
1 polymer ?
#
loop_
_entity_poly.entity_id
_entity_poly.type
_entity_poly.pdbx_seq_one_letter_code
_entity_poly.pdbx_strand_id
1 'polypeptide(L)'
;AVSQIVEQIFRVVTMIVLASLLMPWGLDYAAAGASLGAFAGAVTGLIVLVYFHIKLERDIVRDYGTDLRPLPNVPYETRLSIIHRIFKLALPVSAASIMLPVVSNLDLMIVPQRLEAAGYSISEATELFGYLNGMAVPLVNLATILTASMAMSIVPAISESRVLGDQARVYDQTAASVRISNFVCFPAFVIVFVLATPISSLIYNAPGAGPAVMISAVSIILLGLHQVSTGILQGLGHPTIPMVNMVLAAAAKIFLNWHLTAIPWLGIMGAAWATAADMGVAALINLYFIYRFIGYRIELLQLIKTICSAGI
;
A
#
# COMPACT_ATOMS: atom_id res chain seq x y z
N ALA A 1 -2.01 -7.83 14.27
CA ALA A 1 -0.80 -7.04 14.56
C ALA A 1 0.38 -7.91 15.03
N VAL A 2 0.26 -8.65 16.17
CA VAL A 2 1.37 -9.47 16.71
C VAL A 2 1.86 -10.51 15.70
N SER A 3 0.95 -11.25 15.05
CA SER A 3 1.27 -12.23 14.01
C SER A 3 2.09 -11.62 12.86
N GLN A 4 1.72 -10.42 12.40
CA GLN A 4 2.43 -9.73 11.33
C GLN A 4 3.83 -9.27 11.75
N ILE A 5 3.99 -8.82 13.00
CA ILE A 5 5.31 -8.42 13.52
C ILE A 5 6.24 -9.64 13.57
N VAL A 6 5.76 -10.75 14.14
CA VAL A 6 6.52 -12.00 14.23
C VAL A 6 6.86 -12.53 12.83
N GLU A 7 5.88 -12.51 11.90
CA GLU A 7 6.09 -12.88 10.50
C GLU A 7 7.22 -12.07 9.86
N GLN A 8 7.23 -10.73 10.02
CA GLN A 8 8.24 -9.87 9.42
C GLN A 8 9.63 -10.09 10.04
N ILE A 9 9.70 -10.27 11.36
CA ILE A 9 10.97 -10.55 12.03
C ILE A 9 11.57 -11.87 11.49
N PHE A 10 10.78 -12.96 11.48
CA PHE A 10 11.26 -14.25 10.99
C PHE A 10 11.59 -14.21 9.50
N ARG A 11 10.83 -13.49 8.69
CA ARG A 11 11.12 -13.28 7.28
C ARG A 11 12.49 -12.65 7.09
N VAL A 12 12.77 -11.52 7.77
CA VAL A 12 14.05 -10.80 7.63
C VAL A 12 15.22 -11.65 8.15
N VAL A 13 15.08 -12.24 9.33
CA VAL A 13 16.14 -13.08 9.91
C VAL A 13 16.46 -14.27 9.00
N THR A 14 15.44 -15.00 8.55
CA THR A 14 15.63 -16.18 7.68
C THR A 14 16.21 -15.76 6.32
N MET A 15 15.76 -14.65 5.75
CA MET A 15 16.29 -14.10 4.51
C MET A 15 17.79 -13.83 4.62
N ILE A 16 18.23 -13.11 5.65
CA ILE A 16 19.64 -12.74 5.85
C ILE A 16 20.48 -13.99 6.11
N VAL A 17 20.02 -14.88 7.01
CA VAL A 17 20.75 -16.08 7.36
C VAL A 17 20.91 -17.02 6.17
N LEU A 18 19.83 -17.32 5.43
CA LEU A 18 19.93 -18.23 4.28
C LEU A 18 20.70 -17.61 3.12
N ALA A 19 20.53 -16.31 2.85
CA ALA A 19 21.30 -15.64 1.82
C ALA A 19 22.81 -15.70 2.13
N SER A 20 23.21 -15.42 3.37
CA SER A 20 24.62 -15.46 3.78
C SER A 20 25.21 -16.88 3.79
N LEU A 21 24.44 -17.88 4.21
CA LEU A 21 24.89 -19.29 4.21
C LEU A 21 25.03 -19.87 2.79
N LEU A 22 24.18 -19.43 1.86
CA LEU A 22 24.19 -19.93 0.47
C LEU A 22 25.06 -19.10 -0.46
N MET A 23 25.53 -17.92 -0.03
CA MET A 23 26.40 -17.05 -0.81
C MET A 23 27.69 -17.75 -1.35
N PRO A 24 28.36 -18.62 -0.58
CA PRO A 24 29.55 -19.33 -1.09
C PRO A 24 29.25 -20.27 -2.26
N TRP A 25 28.01 -20.72 -2.45
CA TRP A 25 27.60 -21.62 -3.54
C TRP A 25 27.22 -20.90 -4.83
N GLY A 26 27.06 -19.57 -4.75
CA GLY A 26 26.76 -18.70 -5.89
C GLY A 26 25.60 -17.75 -5.62
N LEU A 27 25.51 -16.71 -6.46
CA LEU A 27 24.52 -15.65 -6.33
C LEU A 27 23.08 -16.17 -6.49
N ASP A 28 22.88 -17.15 -7.37
CA ASP A 28 21.57 -17.76 -7.62
C ASP A 28 21.06 -18.52 -6.39
N TYR A 29 21.96 -19.24 -5.70
CA TYR A 29 21.64 -19.96 -4.45
C TYR A 29 21.35 -18.98 -3.31
N ALA A 30 22.09 -17.88 -3.21
CA ALA A 30 21.82 -16.82 -2.22
C ALA A 30 20.47 -16.17 -2.46
N ALA A 31 20.10 -15.89 -3.71
CA ALA A 31 18.82 -15.32 -4.08
C ALA A 31 17.66 -16.31 -3.77
N ALA A 32 17.84 -17.59 -4.06
CA ALA A 32 16.88 -18.63 -3.70
C ALA A 32 16.70 -18.74 -2.17
N GLY A 33 17.79 -18.69 -1.41
CA GLY A 33 17.76 -18.67 0.05
C GLY A 33 17.03 -17.47 0.63
N ALA A 34 17.26 -16.28 0.05
CA ALA A 34 16.55 -15.07 0.43
C ALA A 34 15.04 -15.21 0.20
N SER A 35 14.63 -15.81 -0.92
CA SER A 35 13.22 -16.02 -1.26
C SER A 35 12.51 -16.97 -0.27
N LEU A 36 13.22 -17.95 0.30
CA LEU A 36 12.69 -18.84 1.33
C LEU A 36 12.35 -18.10 2.64
N GLY A 37 12.93 -16.94 2.88
CA GLY A 37 12.58 -16.10 4.03
C GLY A 37 11.09 -15.71 4.05
N ALA A 38 10.48 -15.47 2.89
CA ALA A 38 9.05 -15.17 2.79
C ALA A 38 8.19 -16.37 3.24
N PHE A 39 8.57 -17.58 2.84
CA PHE A 39 7.89 -18.81 3.27
C PHE A 39 8.03 -19.05 4.78
N ALA A 40 9.22 -18.91 5.34
CA ALA A 40 9.45 -19.06 6.78
C ALA A 40 8.66 -18.03 7.59
N GLY A 41 8.59 -16.77 7.14
CA GLY A 41 7.76 -15.74 7.73
C GLY A 41 6.28 -16.13 7.75
N ALA A 42 5.73 -16.57 6.60
CA ALA A 42 4.33 -16.99 6.49
C ALA A 42 3.98 -18.16 7.41
N VAL A 43 4.84 -19.18 7.48
CA VAL A 43 4.66 -20.33 8.39
C VAL A 43 4.64 -19.87 9.85
N THR A 44 5.57 -18.99 10.24
CA THR A 44 5.64 -18.49 11.62
C THR A 44 4.41 -17.63 11.96
N GLY A 45 3.97 -16.77 11.01
CA GLY A 45 2.74 -15.99 11.15
C GLY A 45 1.50 -16.88 11.35
N LEU A 46 1.41 -17.99 10.61
CA LEU A 46 0.35 -18.99 10.76
C LEU A 46 0.38 -19.65 12.14
N ILE A 47 1.54 -20.07 12.62
CA ILE A 47 1.70 -20.67 13.95
C ILE A 47 1.19 -19.73 15.06
N VAL A 48 1.54 -18.44 14.97
CA VAL A 48 1.08 -17.43 15.91
C VAL A 48 -0.44 -17.26 15.86
N LEU A 49 -1.04 -17.24 14.66
CA LEU A 49 -2.49 -17.15 14.50
C LEU A 49 -3.22 -18.36 15.09
N VAL A 50 -2.73 -19.57 14.85
CA VAL A 50 -3.28 -20.82 15.42
C VAL A 50 -3.18 -20.79 16.96
N TYR A 51 -2.05 -20.35 17.50
CA TYR A 51 -1.89 -20.20 18.94
C TYR A 51 -2.93 -19.25 19.55
N PHE A 52 -3.10 -18.05 18.95
CA PHE A 52 -4.11 -17.10 19.42
C PHE A 52 -5.55 -17.60 19.24
N HIS A 53 -5.83 -18.35 18.19
CA HIS A 53 -7.15 -18.95 17.98
C HIS A 53 -7.48 -19.97 19.10
N ILE A 54 -6.55 -20.89 19.38
CA ILE A 54 -6.72 -21.89 20.47
C ILE A 54 -6.84 -21.18 21.84
N LYS A 55 -6.05 -20.12 22.06
CA LYS A 55 -6.15 -19.34 23.29
C LYS A 55 -7.52 -18.67 23.42
N LEU A 56 -8.01 -18.02 22.35
CA LEU A 56 -9.31 -17.36 22.32
C LEU A 56 -10.46 -18.35 22.58
N GLU A 57 -10.43 -19.54 21.97
CA GLU A 57 -11.42 -20.58 22.25
C GLU A 57 -11.42 -20.98 23.72
N ARG A 58 -10.24 -21.16 24.33
CA ARG A 58 -10.13 -21.47 25.76
C ARG A 58 -10.66 -20.35 26.65
N ASP A 59 -10.35 -19.09 26.33
CA ASP A 59 -10.80 -17.94 27.09
C ASP A 59 -12.33 -17.79 26.99
N ILE A 60 -12.92 -17.98 25.79
CA ILE A 60 -14.38 -17.97 25.59
C ILE A 60 -15.06 -19.09 26.41
N VAL A 61 -14.54 -20.32 26.35
CA VAL A 61 -15.10 -21.44 27.12
C VAL A 61 -14.96 -21.21 28.63
N ARG A 62 -13.89 -20.57 29.07
CA ARG A 62 -13.65 -20.23 30.47
C ARG A 62 -14.60 -19.14 31.00
N ASP A 63 -14.83 -18.09 30.20
CA ASP A 63 -15.60 -16.90 30.62
C ASP A 63 -17.11 -17.09 30.47
N TYR A 64 -17.56 -17.83 29.45
CA TYR A 64 -18.97 -18.03 29.12
C TYR A 64 -19.45 -19.47 29.32
N GLY A 65 -18.58 -20.41 29.71
CA GLY A 65 -18.92 -21.83 29.89
C GLY A 65 -19.23 -22.52 28.54
N THR A 66 -19.57 -23.80 28.61
CA THR A 66 -19.97 -24.58 27.42
C THR A 66 -21.42 -24.33 26.99
N ASP A 67 -22.16 -23.55 27.75
CA ASP A 67 -23.58 -23.24 27.50
C ASP A 67 -23.74 -21.98 26.65
N LEU A 68 -23.14 -21.98 25.47
CA LEU A 68 -23.43 -21.03 24.40
C LEU A 68 -24.84 -21.35 23.85
N ARG A 69 -25.88 -21.00 24.62
CA ARG A 69 -27.25 -21.11 24.10
C ARG A 69 -27.36 -20.18 22.89
N PRO A 70 -27.91 -20.68 21.78
CA PRO A 70 -28.20 -19.81 20.63
C PRO A 70 -29.11 -18.67 21.13
N LEU A 71 -28.74 -17.44 20.80
CA LEU A 71 -29.57 -16.28 21.06
C LEU A 71 -30.94 -16.54 20.42
N PRO A 72 -32.05 -16.49 21.21
CA PRO A 72 -33.38 -16.69 20.66
C PRO A 72 -33.62 -15.59 19.61
N ASN A 73 -34.02 -15.98 18.41
CA ASN A 73 -34.31 -15.16 17.23
C ASN A 73 -33.12 -14.74 16.31
N VAL A 74 -31.95 -15.34 16.42
CA VAL A 74 -30.94 -15.19 15.34
C VAL A 74 -31.16 -16.33 14.33
N PRO A 75 -31.48 -16.04 13.06
CA PRO A 75 -31.65 -17.09 12.07
C PRO A 75 -30.31 -17.84 11.91
N TYR A 76 -30.35 -19.16 11.99
CA TYR A 76 -29.22 -20.02 11.78
C TYR A 76 -28.68 -19.81 10.35
N GLU A 77 -27.56 -19.12 10.20
CA GLU A 77 -26.88 -19.06 8.93
C GLU A 77 -26.19 -20.40 8.65
N THR A 78 -26.43 -20.95 7.48
CA THR A 78 -25.76 -22.17 7.04
C THR A 78 -24.27 -21.88 6.87
N ARG A 79 -23.39 -22.82 7.23
CA ARG A 79 -21.94 -22.68 7.04
C ARG A 79 -21.57 -22.23 5.61
N LEU A 80 -22.29 -22.74 4.63
CA LEU A 80 -22.10 -22.39 3.22
C LEU A 80 -22.41 -20.90 2.93
N SER A 81 -23.46 -20.36 3.57
CA SER A 81 -23.84 -18.93 3.48
C SER A 81 -22.75 -18.03 4.06
N ILE A 82 -22.21 -18.41 5.22
CA ILE A 82 -21.11 -17.68 5.87
C ILE A 82 -19.85 -17.70 4.98
N ILE A 83 -19.48 -18.88 4.45
CA ILE A 83 -18.34 -19.04 3.53
C ILE A 83 -18.55 -18.18 2.29
N HIS A 84 -19.72 -18.24 1.66
CA HIS A 84 -20.03 -17.43 0.48
C HIS A 84 -19.91 -15.92 0.76
N ARG A 85 -20.40 -15.47 1.91
CA ARG A 85 -20.31 -14.06 2.32
C ARG A 85 -18.87 -13.61 2.57
N ILE A 86 -18.05 -14.47 3.19
CA ILE A 86 -16.62 -14.23 3.37
C ILE A 86 -15.92 -14.12 2.02
N PHE A 87 -16.15 -15.07 1.10
CA PHE A 87 -15.56 -15.03 -0.23
C PHE A 87 -15.99 -13.80 -1.03
N LYS A 88 -17.26 -13.43 -0.98
CA LYS A 88 -17.79 -12.23 -1.66
C LYS A 88 -17.14 -10.94 -1.17
N LEU A 89 -16.75 -10.88 0.11
CA LEU A 89 -16.05 -9.73 0.68
C LEU A 89 -14.54 -9.79 0.45
N ALA A 90 -13.94 -10.97 0.62
CA ALA A 90 -12.51 -11.17 0.53
C ALA A 90 -11.98 -11.08 -0.92
N LEU A 91 -12.75 -11.58 -1.90
CA LEU A 91 -12.32 -11.63 -3.29
C LEU A 91 -11.96 -10.25 -3.88
N PRO A 92 -12.78 -9.18 -3.72
CA PRO A 92 -12.43 -7.85 -4.22
C PRO A 92 -11.18 -7.28 -3.53
N VAL A 93 -11.04 -7.49 -2.21
CA VAL A 93 -9.89 -7.00 -1.45
C VAL A 93 -8.60 -7.71 -1.88
N SER A 94 -8.67 -9.04 -2.05
CA SER A 94 -7.54 -9.85 -2.54
C SER A 94 -7.16 -9.47 -3.96
N ALA A 95 -8.14 -9.27 -4.84
CA ALA A 95 -7.90 -8.84 -6.22
C ALA A 95 -7.20 -7.47 -6.27
N ALA A 96 -7.63 -6.51 -5.44
CA ALA A 96 -6.95 -5.22 -5.31
C ALA A 96 -5.49 -5.38 -4.84
N SER A 97 -5.24 -6.28 -3.87
CA SER A 97 -3.89 -6.53 -3.35
C SER A 97 -2.96 -7.18 -4.38
N ILE A 98 -3.49 -8.02 -5.28
CA ILE A 98 -2.74 -8.66 -6.37
C ILE A 98 -2.38 -7.66 -7.47
N MET A 99 -3.17 -6.61 -7.65
CA MET A 99 -2.91 -5.61 -8.71
C MET A 99 -1.56 -4.91 -8.54
N LEU A 100 -1.14 -4.60 -7.30
CA LEU A 100 0.17 -3.96 -7.05
C LEU A 100 1.36 -4.79 -7.56
N PRO A 101 1.52 -6.07 -7.19
CA PRO A 101 2.55 -6.93 -7.77
C PRO A 101 2.45 -7.07 -9.30
N VAL A 102 1.24 -7.18 -9.84
CA VAL A 102 1.04 -7.28 -11.31
C VAL A 102 1.55 -6.02 -12.01
N VAL A 103 1.16 -4.84 -11.53
CA VAL A 103 1.62 -3.56 -12.09
C VAL A 103 3.13 -3.41 -11.97
N SER A 104 3.73 -3.79 -10.83
CA SER A 104 5.19 -3.76 -10.66
C SER A 104 5.94 -4.69 -11.61
N ASN A 105 5.38 -5.86 -11.92
CA ASN A 105 5.96 -6.76 -12.92
C ASN A 105 5.81 -6.22 -14.36
N LEU A 106 4.71 -5.53 -14.67
CA LEU A 106 4.55 -4.84 -15.94
C LEU A 106 5.53 -3.68 -16.09
N ASP A 107 5.79 -2.93 -15.02
CA ASP A 107 6.81 -1.89 -15.01
C ASP A 107 8.20 -2.45 -15.32
N LEU A 108 8.55 -3.61 -14.74
CA LEU A 108 9.81 -4.30 -15.01
C LEU A 108 10.02 -4.63 -16.49
N MET A 109 8.92 -4.93 -17.20
CA MET A 109 8.98 -5.24 -18.63
C MET A 109 8.94 -3.99 -19.49
N ILE A 110 8.09 -3.03 -19.15
CA ILE A 110 7.81 -1.85 -20.00
C ILE A 110 8.88 -0.77 -19.85
N VAL A 111 9.25 -0.43 -18.62
CA VAL A 111 10.10 0.75 -18.37
C VAL A 111 11.47 0.62 -18.99
N PRO A 112 12.24 -0.50 -18.82
CA PRO A 112 13.53 -0.64 -19.46
C PRO A 112 13.44 -0.60 -20.99
N GLN A 113 12.47 -1.29 -21.60
CA GLN A 113 12.27 -1.28 -23.06
C GLN A 113 11.97 0.13 -23.61
N ARG A 114 11.23 0.94 -22.83
CA ARG A 114 10.92 2.31 -23.25
C ARG A 114 12.08 3.28 -23.07
N LEU A 115 12.94 3.02 -22.08
CA LEU A 115 14.21 3.74 -21.91
C LEU A 115 15.17 3.43 -23.05
N GLU A 116 15.25 2.18 -23.48
CA GLU A 116 16.04 1.82 -24.68
C GLU A 116 15.51 2.53 -25.93
N ALA A 117 14.18 2.60 -26.11
CA ALA A 117 13.57 3.35 -27.19
C ALA A 117 13.83 4.87 -27.10
N ALA A 118 14.09 5.40 -25.91
CA ALA A 118 14.51 6.79 -25.69
C ALA A 118 16.01 7.04 -25.97
N GLY A 119 16.79 5.98 -26.28
CA GLY A 119 18.19 6.07 -26.64
C GLY A 119 19.19 5.68 -25.55
N TYR A 120 18.72 5.17 -24.41
CA TYR A 120 19.59 4.63 -23.35
C TYR A 120 20.08 3.24 -23.70
N SER A 121 21.29 2.89 -23.29
CA SER A 121 21.80 1.52 -23.38
C SER A 121 21.06 0.59 -22.41
N ILE A 122 21.09 -0.71 -22.63
CA ILE A 122 20.47 -1.72 -21.75
C ILE A 122 20.96 -1.58 -20.31
N SER A 123 22.28 -1.33 -20.14
CA SER A 123 22.90 -1.15 -18.82
C SER A 123 22.35 0.09 -18.11
N GLU A 124 22.31 1.24 -18.81
CA GLU A 124 21.78 2.48 -18.27
C GLU A 124 20.27 2.38 -17.95
N ALA A 125 19.49 1.76 -18.84
CA ALA A 125 18.07 1.53 -18.63
C ALA A 125 17.79 0.67 -17.38
N THR A 126 18.60 -0.37 -17.17
CA THR A 126 18.50 -1.24 -16.00
C THR A 126 18.92 -0.50 -14.73
N GLU A 127 19.97 0.30 -14.77
CA GLU A 127 20.42 1.12 -13.64
C GLU A 127 19.36 2.17 -13.26
N LEU A 128 18.83 2.91 -14.23
CA LEU A 128 17.77 3.90 -14.01
C LEU A 128 16.49 3.27 -13.45
N PHE A 129 16.10 2.11 -13.94
CA PHE A 129 14.99 1.35 -13.38
C PHE A 129 15.28 0.91 -11.93
N GLY A 130 16.51 0.51 -11.65
CA GLY A 130 16.97 0.22 -10.29
C GLY A 130 16.85 1.44 -9.36
N TYR A 131 17.18 2.63 -9.82
CA TYR A 131 17.00 3.88 -9.07
C TYR A 131 15.53 4.15 -8.74
N LEU A 132 14.63 3.92 -9.70
CA LEU A 132 13.19 4.11 -9.47
C LEU A 132 12.62 3.05 -8.53
N ASN A 133 12.75 1.77 -8.90
CA ASN A 133 12.03 0.68 -8.23
C ASN A 133 12.76 0.16 -6.98
N GLY A 134 14.09 0.18 -6.99
CA GLY A 134 14.93 -0.28 -5.88
C GLY A 134 15.23 0.78 -4.82
N MET A 135 15.16 2.08 -5.17
CA MET A 135 15.53 3.16 -4.24
C MET A 135 14.38 4.13 -3.98
N ALA A 136 13.76 4.70 -5.02
CA ALA A 136 12.72 5.70 -4.85
C ALA A 136 11.42 5.11 -4.28
N VAL A 137 10.92 4.00 -4.82
CA VAL A 137 9.67 3.35 -4.35
C VAL A 137 9.76 2.92 -2.88
N PRO A 138 10.83 2.29 -2.37
CA PRO A 138 10.98 2.00 -0.94
C PRO A 138 10.94 3.24 -0.06
N LEU A 139 11.52 4.36 -0.47
CA LEU A 139 11.47 5.62 0.29
C LEU A 139 10.05 6.18 0.36
N VAL A 140 9.29 6.13 -0.75
CA VAL A 140 7.88 6.52 -0.78
C VAL A 140 7.04 5.63 0.16
N ASN A 141 7.27 4.31 0.12
CA ASN A 141 6.56 3.37 0.97
C ASN A 141 6.88 3.59 2.46
N LEU A 142 8.14 3.87 2.79
CA LEU A 142 8.55 4.20 4.16
C LEU A 142 7.85 5.46 4.67
N ALA A 143 7.78 6.51 3.85
CA ALA A 143 7.11 7.76 4.18
C ALA A 143 5.60 7.59 4.42
N THR A 144 4.98 6.62 3.73
CA THR A 144 3.53 6.37 3.79
C THR A 144 3.12 5.24 4.74
N ILE A 145 4.04 4.67 5.52
CA ILE A 145 3.74 3.56 6.44
C ILE A 145 2.68 3.91 7.49
N LEU A 146 2.68 5.16 7.96
CA LEU A 146 1.69 5.65 8.92
C LEU A 146 0.29 5.73 8.28
N THR A 147 0.19 6.20 7.05
CA THR A 147 -1.10 6.28 6.34
C THR A 147 -1.65 4.90 5.99
N ALA A 148 -0.79 3.94 5.68
CA ALA A 148 -1.18 2.53 5.51
C ALA A 148 -1.75 1.94 6.80
N SER A 149 -1.12 2.21 7.95
CA SER A 149 -1.60 1.78 9.26
C SER A 149 -2.95 2.42 9.62
N MET A 150 -3.10 3.71 9.30
CA MET A 150 -4.37 4.42 9.48
C MET A 150 -5.47 3.83 8.58
N ALA A 151 -5.17 3.53 7.32
CA ALA A 151 -6.12 2.92 6.39
C ALA A 151 -6.67 1.59 6.93
N MET A 152 -5.83 0.77 7.56
CA MET A 152 -6.26 -0.47 8.19
C MET A 152 -7.14 -0.24 9.43
N SER A 153 -6.84 0.77 10.23
CA SER A 153 -7.59 1.04 11.48
C SER A 153 -8.91 1.78 11.24
N ILE A 154 -9.03 2.55 10.16
CA ILE A 154 -10.26 3.28 9.83
C ILE A 154 -11.39 2.36 9.34
N VAL A 155 -11.07 1.22 8.73
CA VAL A 155 -12.07 0.27 8.22
C VAL A 155 -13.06 -0.17 9.30
N PRO A 156 -12.63 -0.75 10.43
CA PRO A 156 -13.56 -1.15 11.49
C PRO A 156 -14.27 0.05 12.12
N ALA A 157 -13.59 1.19 12.31
CA ALA A 157 -14.19 2.38 12.92
C ALA A 157 -15.36 2.94 12.10
N ILE A 158 -15.18 3.08 10.78
CA ILE A 158 -16.26 3.53 9.89
C ILE A 158 -17.36 2.48 9.80
N SER A 159 -17.01 1.18 9.74
CA SER A 159 -17.99 0.10 9.67
C SER A 159 -18.91 0.09 10.91
N GLU A 160 -18.35 0.26 12.10
CA GLU A 160 -19.10 0.37 13.36
C GLU A 160 -20.06 1.57 13.34
N SER A 161 -19.54 2.78 13.04
CA SER A 161 -20.34 4.00 13.01
C SER A 161 -21.47 3.92 11.98
N ARG A 162 -21.22 3.27 10.83
CA ARG A 162 -22.22 3.03 9.81
C ARG A 162 -23.34 2.09 10.27
N VAL A 163 -22.99 0.99 10.95
CA VAL A 163 -23.98 0.04 11.49
C VAL A 163 -24.85 0.70 12.56
N LEU A 164 -24.28 1.59 13.38
CA LEU A 164 -25.00 2.38 14.37
C LEU A 164 -25.86 3.51 13.75
N GLY A 165 -25.76 3.76 12.44
CA GLY A 165 -26.49 4.82 11.75
C GLY A 165 -25.97 6.24 12.01
N ASP A 166 -24.81 6.38 12.67
CA ASP A 166 -24.20 7.67 13.02
C ASP A 166 -23.44 8.28 11.84
N GLN A 167 -24.17 8.93 10.94
CA GLN A 167 -23.62 9.56 9.76
C GLN A 167 -22.66 10.72 10.09
N ALA A 168 -22.92 11.47 11.17
CA ALA A 168 -22.05 12.55 11.60
C ALA A 168 -20.68 12.01 12.01
N ARG A 169 -20.66 10.92 12.78
CA ARG A 169 -19.41 10.26 13.18
C ARG A 169 -18.63 9.68 11.99
N VAL A 170 -19.34 9.10 10.99
CA VAL A 170 -18.70 8.64 9.74
C VAL A 170 -18.03 9.80 9.02
N TYR A 171 -18.70 10.95 8.91
CA TYR A 171 -18.14 12.14 8.29
C TYR A 171 -16.91 12.66 9.02
N ASP A 172 -17.00 12.79 10.36
CA ASP A 172 -15.90 13.29 11.20
C ASP A 172 -14.68 12.37 11.16
N GLN A 173 -14.89 11.05 11.21
CA GLN A 173 -13.82 10.05 11.08
C GLN A 173 -13.14 10.14 9.70
N THR A 174 -13.92 10.33 8.64
CA THR A 174 -13.40 10.53 7.28
C THR A 174 -12.57 11.81 7.19
N ALA A 175 -13.10 12.93 7.68
CA ALA A 175 -12.43 14.21 7.66
C ALA A 175 -11.12 14.19 8.47
N ALA A 176 -11.16 13.60 9.67
CA ALA A 176 -9.99 13.46 10.52
C ALA A 176 -8.90 12.62 9.85
N SER A 177 -9.28 11.49 9.24
CA SER A 177 -8.33 10.58 8.58
C SER A 177 -7.64 11.22 7.38
N VAL A 178 -8.38 11.92 6.53
CA VAL A 178 -7.80 12.65 5.39
C VAL A 178 -6.89 13.78 5.87
N ARG A 179 -7.28 14.50 6.92
CA ARG A 179 -6.47 15.57 7.52
C ARG A 179 -5.15 15.05 8.08
N ILE A 180 -5.20 13.97 8.86
CA ILE A 180 -3.99 13.37 9.45
C ILE A 180 -3.08 12.81 8.34
N SER A 181 -3.65 12.15 7.31
CA SER A 181 -2.88 11.69 6.15
C SER A 181 -2.12 12.84 5.49
N ASN A 182 -2.79 13.95 5.22
CA ASN A 182 -2.16 15.11 4.62
C ASN A 182 -1.08 15.71 5.55
N PHE A 183 -1.37 15.82 6.86
CA PHE A 183 -0.42 16.34 7.86
C PHE A 183 0.87 15.51 7.94
N VAL A 184 0.80 14.20 7.71
CA VAL A 184 1.96 13.31 7.68
C VAL A 184 2.66 13.35 6.32
N CYS A 185 1.90 13.28 5.23
CA CYS A 185 2.46 13.14 3.89
C CYS A 185 3.09 14.43 3.35
N PHE A 186 2.56 15.62 3.66
CA PHE A 186 3.14 16.86 3.15
C PHE A 186 4.54 17.15 3.67
N PRO A 187 4.84 17.08 4.97
CA PRO A 187 6.22 17.23 5.45
C PRO A 187 7.16 16.17 4.91
N ALA A 188 6.69 14.90 4.86
CA ALA A 188 7.47 13.81 4.29
C ALA A 188 7.79 14.04 2.81
N PHE A 189 6.83 14.50 2.03
CA PHE A 189 7.03 14.93 0.65
C PHE A 189 8.10 16.01 0.54
N VAL A 190 7.98 17.10 1.31
CA VAL A 190 8.94 18.22 1.27
C VAL A 190 10.35 17.74 1.61
N ILE A 191 10.50 16.95 2.67
CA ILE A 191 11.80 16.40 3.07
C ILE A 191 12.41 15.55 1.96
N VAL A 192 11.65 14.58 1.42
CA VAL A 192 12.16 13.68 0.39
C VAL A 192 12.40 14.42 -0.93
N PHE A 193 11.56 15.38 -1.28
CA PHE A 193 11.70 16.19 -2.50
C PHE A 193 12.96 17.08 -2.47
N VAL A 194 13.15 17.82 -1.38
CA VAL A 194 14.27 18.77 -1.23
C VAL A 194 15.57 18.03 -1.00
N LEU A 195 15.55 16.97 -0.20
CA LEU A 195 16.75 16.20 0.15
C LEU A 195 16.93 14.93 -0.69
N ALA A 196 16.30 14.84 -1.86
CA ALA A 196 16.35 13.64 -2.72
C ALA A 196 17.76 13.14 -2.99
N THR A 197 18.67 14.02 -3.46
CA THR A 197 20.05 13.67 -3.75
C THR A 197 20.88 13.37 -2.49
N PRO A 198 20.85 14.19 -1.41
CA PRO A 198 21.48 13.84 -0.12
C PRO A 198 21.00 12.49 0.44
N ILE A 199 19.69 12.22 0.43
CA ILE A 199 19.13 10.95 0.92
C ILE A 199 19.63 9.77 0.07
N SER A 200 19.61 9.91 -1.26
CA SER A 200 20.10 8.87 -2.17
C SER A 200 21.59 8.60 -1.98
N SER A 201 22.40 9.64 -1.77
CA SER A 201 23.83 9.49 -1.50
C SER A 201 24.11 8.83 -0.15
N LEU A 202 23.35 9.24 0.91
CA LEU A 202 23.61 8.77 2.27
C LEU A 202 23.14 7.30 2.46
N ILE A 203 21.95 6.94 1.94
CA ILE A 203 21.35 5.63 2.18
C ILE A 203 21.87 4.59 1.17
N TYR A 204 22.00 4.98 -0.10
CA TYR A 204 22.28 4.03 -1.19
C TYR A 204 23.66 4.22 -1.82
N ASN A 205 24.41 5.25 -1.42
CA ASN A 205 25.66 5.66 -2.07
C ASN A 205 25.51 5.89 -3.59
N ALA A 206 24.33 6.37 -4.01
CA ALA A 206 23.92 6.51 -5.41
C ALA A 206 23.31 7.91 -5.67
N PRO A 207 24.11 8.97 -5.80
CA PRO A 207 23.61 10.32 -6.04
C PRO A 207 22.82 10.44 -7.36
N GLY A 208 23.10 9.59 -8.34
CA GLY A 208 22.36 9.51 -9.61
C GLY A 208 20.89 9.15 -9.48
N ALA A 209 20.46 8.55 -8.36
CA ALA A 209 19.06 8.25 -8.08
C ALA A 209 18.25 9.51 -7.65
N GLY A 210 18.93 10.62 -7.33
CA GLY A 210 18.30 11.85 -6.84
C GLY A 210 17.11 12.33 -7.68
N PRO A 211 17.21 12.49 -9.00
CA PRO A 211 16.10 12.92 -9.85
C PRO A 211 14.89 11.97 -9.81
N ALA A 212 15.12 10.66 -9.81
CA ALA A 212 14.04 9.68 -9.70
C ALA A 212 13.34 9.75 -8.34
N VAL A 213 14.10 9.90 -7.25
CA VAL A 213 13.59 10.06 -5.88
C VAL A 213 12.80 11.36 -5.75
N MET A 214 13.31 12.45 -6.29
CA MET A 214 12.66 13.76 -6.25
C MET A 214 11.28 13.73 -6.89
N ILE A 215 11.15 13.21 -8.10
CA ILE A 215 9.85 13.11 -8.78
C ILE A 215 8.93 12.11 -8.05
N SER A 216 9.47 10.97 -7.61
CA SER A 216 8.70 9.97 -6.89
C SER A 216 8.18 10.48 -5.53
N ALA A 217 8.80 11.51 -4.94
CA ALA A 217 8.31 12.12 -3.70
C ALA A 217 6.86 12.63 -3.83
N VAL A 218 6.45 13.10 -5.03
CA VAL A 218 5.06 13.52 -5.29
C VAL A 218 4.08 12.38 -4.98
N SER A 219 4.49 11.15 -5.24
CA SER A 219 3.67 9.96 -4.94
C SER A 219 3.39 9.77 -3.44
N ILE A 220 4.17 10.36 -2.53
CA ILE A 220 3.93 10.26 -1.08
C ILE A 220 2.55 10.81 -0.72
N ILE A 221 2.20 11.99 -1.22
CA ILE A 221 0.91 12.63 -0.96
C ILE A 221 -0.22 11.82 -1.59
N LEU A 222 -0.04 11.43 -2.86
CA LEU A 222 -1.06 10.73 -3.63
C LEU A 222 -1.31 9.31 -3.12
N LEU A 223 -0.25 8.60 -2.75
CA LEU A 223 -0.34 7.26 -2.16
C LEU A 223 -0.98 7.30 -0.77
N GLY A 224 -0.60 8.26 0.08
CA GLY A 224 -1.23 8.43 1.39
C GLY A 224 -2.74 8.68 1.27
N LEU A 225 -3.14 9.55 0.36
CA LEU A 225 -4.54 9.85 0.08
C LEU A 225 -5.28 8.62 -0.49
N HIS A 226 -4.63 7.88 -1.42
CA HIS A 226 -5.16 6.64 -1.98
C HIS A 226 -5.39 5.58 -0.89
N GLN A 227 -4.40 5.36 -0.01
CA GLN A 227 -4.49 4.37 1.08
C GLN A 227 -5.68 4.68 2.02
N VAL A 228 -5.76 5.92 2.50
CA VAL A 228 -6.82 6.33 3.44
C VAL A 228 -8.19 6.30 2.77
N SER A 229 -8.33 6.81 1.54
CA SER A 229 -9.60 6.77 0.81
C SER A 229 -10.07 5.36 0.49
N THR A 230 -9.14 4.44 0.23
CA THR A 230 -9.42 3.00 0.08
C THR A 230 -9.97 2.40 1.37
N GLY A 231 -9.34 2.68 2.52
CA GLY A 231 -9.81 2.23 3.83
C GLY A 231 -11.22 2.76 4.16
N ILE A 232 -11.49 4.03 3.86
CA ILE A 232 -12.81 4.66 4.05
C ILE A 232 -13.87 3.92 3.23
N LEU A 233 -13.64 3.69 1.93
CA LEU A 233 -14.60 2.98 1.07
C LEU A 233 -14.81 1.53 1.48
N GLN A 234 -13.77 0.85 1.95
CA GLN A 234 -13.89 -0.49 2.52
C GLN A 234 -14.73 -0.48 3.81
N GLY A 235 -14.51 0.47 4.72
CA GLY A 235 -15.30 0.67 5.93
C GLY A 235 -16.77 1.02 5.63
N LEU A 236 -17.02 1.76 4.55
CA LEU A 236 -18.37 2.01 4.02
C LEU A 236 -19.02 0.76 3.37
N GLY A 237 -18.35 -0.40 3.37
CA GLY A 237 -18.86 -1.65 2.79
C GLY A 237 -18.84 -1.70 1.26
N HIS A 238 -18.02 -0.87 0.62
CA HIS A 238 -17.87 -0.82 -0.83
C HIS A 238 -16.43 -1.19 -1.29
N PRO A 239 -15.88 -2.36 -0.92
CA PRO A 239 -14.50 -2.75 -1.24
C PRO A 239 -14.25 -2.94 -2.75
N THR A 240 -15.29 -3.16 -3.53
CA THR A 240 -15.21 -3.34 -4.99
C THR A 240 -14.82 -2.03 -5.69
N ILE A 241 -15.20 -0.88 -5.13
CA ILE A 241 -14.93 0.42 -5.76
C ILE A 241 -13.43 0.71 -5.83
N PRO A 242 -12.65 0.66 -4.72
CA PRO A 242 -11.21 0.85 -4.79
C PRO A 242 -10.51 -0.17 -5.71
N MET A 243 -11.00 -1.42 -5.74
CA MET A 243 -10.48 -2.45 -6.65
C MET A 243 -10.61 -2.03 -8.13
N VAL A 244 -11.81 -1.61 -8.55
CA VAL A 244 -12.05 -1.16 -9.92
C VAL A 244 -11.24 0.09 -10.24
N ASN A 245 -11.20 1.06 -9.31
CA ASN A 245 -10.45 2.29 -9.48
C ASN A 245 -8.94 2.03 -9.64
N MET A 246 -8.41 1.02 -8.93
CA MET A 246 -7.03 0.60 -9.04
C MET A 246 -6.71 -0.04 -10.39
N VAL A 247 -7.65 -0.82 -10.97
CA VAL A 247 -7.50 -1.35 -12.33
C VAL A 247 -7.46 -0.23 -13.37
N LEU A 248 -8.34 0.77 -13.22
CA LEU A 248 -8.36 1.93 -14.12
C LEU A 248 -7.08 2.78 -13.99
N ALA A 249 -6.60 2.97 -12.78
CA ALA A 249 -5.36 3.68 -12.50
C ALA A 249 -4.15 2.93 -13.07
N ALA A 250 -4.09 1.61 -12.92
CA ALA A 250 -3.06 0.76 -13.51
C ALA A 250 -3.04 0.85 -15.05
N ALA A 251 -4.20 0.86 -15.69
CA ALA A 251 -4.29 1.06 -17.14
C ALA A 251 -3.75 2.44 -17.56
N ALA A 252 -4.10 3.49 -16.82
CA ALA A 252 -3.56 4.83 -17.05
C ALA A 252 -2.03 4.87 -16.86
N LYS A 253 -1.51 4.21 -15.82
CA LYS A 253 -0.07 4.10 -15.57
C LYS A 253 0.66 3.41 -16.71
N ILE A 254 0.15 2.27 -17.20
CA ILE A 254 0.74 1.54 -18.34
C ILE A 254 0.79 2.43 -19.56
N PHE A 255 -0.30 3.14 -19.86
CA PHE A 255 -0.36 4.08 -20.98
C PHE A 255 0.66 5.22 -20.82
N LEU A 256 0.74 5.81 -19.64
CA LEU A 256 1.69 6.89 -19.37
C LEU A 256 3.15 6.40 -19.41
N ASN A 257 3.44 5.24 -18.83
CA ASN A 257 4.78 4.63 -18.90
C ASN A 257 5.20 4.42 -20.35
N TRP A 258 4.29 3.90 -21.18
CA TRP A 258 4.60 3.66 -22.59
C TRP A 258 5.00 4.92 -23.35
N HIS A 259 4.34 6.04 -23.07
CA HIS A 259 4.56 7.30 -23.77
C HIS A 259 5.63 8.18 -23.10
N LEU A 260 5.55 8.42 -21.80
CA LEU A 260 6.42 9.37 -21.11
C LEU A 260 7.85 8.85 -20.95
N THR A 261 8.02 7.55 -20.70
CA THR A 261 9.35 6.96 -20.51
C THR A 261 10.16 6.92 -21.82
N ALA A 262 9.49 6.89 -22.97
CA ALA A 262 10.12 6.92 -24.28
C ALA A 262 10.59 8.32 -24.72
N ILE A 263 10.26 9.35 -23.98
CA ILE A 263 10.67 10.71 -24.30
C ILE A 263 12.11 10.92 -23.79
N PRO A 264 13.12 11.21 -24.65
CA PRO A 264 14.53 11.21 -24.25
C PRO A 264 14.87 12.15 -23.09
N TRP A 265 14.22 13.32 -23.00
CA TRP A 265 14.48 14.27 -21.93
C TRP A 265 13.75 13.96 -20.61
N LEU A 266 12.71 13.11 -20.64
CA LEU A 266 12.03 12.63 -19.45
C LEU A 266 12.63 11.32 -18.92
N GLY A 267 12.84 10.35 -19.79
CA GLY A 267 13.40 9.06 -19.44
C GLY A 267 12.75 8.44 -18.21
N ILE A 268 13.55 8.09 -17.19
CA ILE A 268 13.05 7.48 -15.95
C ILE A 268 12.13 8.41 -15.13
N MET A 269 12.26 9.73 -15.27
CA MET A 269 11.34 10.68 -14.64
C MET A 269 9.93 10.53 -15.19
N GLY A 270 9.78 10.13 -16.47
CA GLY A 270 8.50 9.80 -17.08
C GLY A 270 7.81 8.63 -16.38
N ALA A 271 8.55 7.58 -16.02
CA ALA A 271 8.04 6.45 -15.26
C ALA A 271 7.67 6.84 -13.81
N ALA A 272 8.45 7.73 -13.19
CA ALA A 272 8.11 8.27 -11.86
C ALA A 272 6.79 9.08 -11.89
N TRP A 273 6.58 9.92 -12.91
CA TRP A 273 5.33 10.64 -13.12
C TRP A 273 4.15 9.71 -13.40
N ALA A 274 4.35 8.65 -14.18
CA ALA A 274 3.32 7.65 -14.43
C ALA A 274 2.90 6.93 -13.13
N THR A 275 3.86 6.66 -12.23
CA THR A 275 3.57 6.09 -10.90
C THR A 275 2.81 7.08 -10.01
N ALA A 276 3.17 8.35 -10.02
CA ALA A 276 2.43 9.39 -9.31
C ALA A 276 0.99 9.52 -9.84
N ALA A 277 0.83 9.51 -11.16
CA ALA A 277 -0.49 9.59 -11.81
C ALA A 277 -1.38 8.38 -11.47
N ASP A 278 -0.84 7.16 -11.40
CA ASP A 278 -1.53 5.95 -10.96
C ASP A 278 -2.20 6.18 -9.59
N MET A 279 -1.39 6.55 -8.60
CA MET A 279 -1.88 6.81 -7.24
C MET A 279 -2.86 7.99 -7.19
N GLY A 280 -2.60 9.03 -7.98
CA GLY A 280 -3.46 10.21 -8.08
C GLY A 280 -4.83 9.90 -8.67
N VAL A 281 -4.88 9.18 -9.79
CA VAL A 281 -6.14 8.76 -10.43
C VAL A 281 -6.97 7.90 -9.49
N ALA A 282 -6.36 6.88 -8.87
CA ALA A 282 -7.05 6.04 -7.90
C ALA A 282 -7.59 6.84 -6.71
N ALA A 283 -6.79 7.74 -6.13
CA ALA A 283 -7.21 8.59 -5.03
C ALA A 283 -8.37 9.52 -5.41
N LEU A 284 -8.28 10.19 -6.56
CA LEU A 284 -9.32 11.12 -7.01
C LEU A 284 -10.66 10.43 -7.26
N ILE A 285 -10.64 9.25 -7.90
CA ILE A 285 -11.87 8.49 -8.11
C ILE A 285 -12.43 7.98 -6.77
N ASN A 286 -11.59 7.50 -5.86
CA ASN A 286 -12.01 7.13 -4.51
C ASN A 286 -12.69 8.29 -3.78
N LEU A 287 -12.10 9.49 -3.81
CA LEU A 287 -12.65 10.70 -3.19
C LEU A 287 -13.98 11.13 -3.81
N TYR A 288 -14.12 10.98 -5.14
CA TYR A 288 -15.39 11.21 -5.81
C TYR A 288 -16.49 10.29 -5.26
N PHE A 289 -16.23 9.00 -5.06
CA PHE A 289 -17.20 8.08 -4.47
C PHE A 289 -17.46 8.37 -2.99
N ILE A 290 -16.44 8.75 -2.21
CA ILE A 290 -16.62 9.20 -0.82
C ILE A 290 -17.55 10.42 -0.77
N TYR A 291 -17.30 11.41 -1.63
CA TYR A 291 -18.22 12.56 -1.76
C TYR A 291 -19.65 12.12 -2.10
N ARG A 292 -19.81 11.17 -3.04
CA ARG A 292 -21.11 10.66 -3.46
C ARG A 292 -21.89 9.96 -2.35
N PHE A 293 -21.21 9.26 -1.43
CA PHE A 293 -21.85 8.48 -0.37
C PHE A 293 -22.12 9.27 0.91
N ILE A 294 -21.20 10.12 1.31
CA ILE A 294 -21.25 10.81 2.61
C ILE A 294 -21.17 12.33 2.51
N GLY A 295 -21.09 12.89 1.29
CA GLY A 295 -21.02 14.34 1.06
C GLY A 295 -19.70 15.00 1.46
N TYR A 296 -18.67 14.22 1.82
CA TYR A 296 -17.38 14.76 2.24
C TYR A 296 -16.67 15.47 1.08
N ARG A 297 -16.22 16.70 1.33
CA ARG A 297 -15.39 17.49 0.40
C ARG A 297 -14.07 17.83 1.06
N ILE A 298 -12.99 17.74 0.29
CA ILE A 298 -11.69 18.21 0.77
C ILE A 298 -11.76 19.72 0.95
N GLU A 299 -11.50 20.19 2.16
CA GLU A 299 -11.42 21.62 2.45
C GLU A 299 -10.08 22.18 1.95
N LEU A 300 -10.12 22.83 0.78
CA LEU A 300 -8.94 23.45 0.15
C LEU A 300 -8.18 24.38 1.11
N LEU A 301 -8.91 25.10 1.98
CA LEU A 301 -8.31 25.99 2.95
C LEU A 301 -7.44 25.26 4.00
N GLN A 302 -7.88 24.09 4.45
CA GLN A 302 -7.09 23.24 5.35
C GLN A 302 -5.89 22.65 4.64
N LEU A 303 -6.05 22.25 3.38
CA LEU A 303 -4.97 21.74 2.56
C LEU A 303 -3.86 22.79 2.36
N ILE A 304 -4.25 24.03 2.04
CA ILE A 304 -3.31 25.16 1.92
C ILE A 304 -2.61 25.45 3.24
N LYS A 305 -3.33 25.46 4.38
CA LYS A 305 -2.74 25.64 5.70
C LYS A 305 -1.71 24.56 6.01
N THR A 306 -1.99 23.30 5.67
CA THR A 306 -1.08 22.16 5.87
C THR A 306 0.18 22.30 4.99
N ILE A 307 0.01 22.71 3.73
CA ILE A 307 1.13 22.96 2.82
C ILE A 307 2.02 24.09 3.35
N CYS A 308 1.43 25.22 3.78
CA CYS A 308 2.18 26.35 4.33
C CYS A 308 2.93 25.95 5.62
N SER A 309 2.33 25.13 6.48
CA SER A 309 2.99 24.69 7.72
C SER A 309 4.10 23.65 7.48
N ALA A 310 4.06 22.91 6.36
CA ALA A 310 5.08 21.94 6.00
C ALA A 310 6.27 22.57 5.24
N GLY A 311 6.10 23.76 4.69
CA GLY A 311 7.14 24.49 3.97
C GLY A 311 7.96 25.46 4.83
N ILE A 312 7.60 25.59 6.12
CA ILE A 312 8.36 26.34 7.13
C ILE A 312 9.23 25.36 7.93
#